data_094174b037117c21d6a7ed2d56ef9bcf
#
_entry.id   094174b037117c21d6a7ed2d56ef9bcf
#
_cell.length_a   1.000
_cell.length_b   1.000
_cell.length_c   1.000
_cell.angle_alpha   90.00
_cell.angle_beta   90.00
_cell.angle_gamma   90.00
#
_symmetry.space_group_name_H-M   'P 1'
#
loop_
_entity.id
_entity.type
_entity.pdbx_description
1 polymer ?
#
loop_
_entity_poly.entity_id
_entity_poly.type
_entity_poly.pdbx_seq_one_letter_code
_entity_poly.pdbx_strand_id
1 'polypeptide(L)'
;MQRLFPCGKIAPLFGFQIELRWIRPMGRKLERRIVMSAAEIDLALARIAAEIIEDLSPRDDFAFIGIRRRGVHLAERIRAKVEATLRRPILSGILDITLYRDDLTTVASHPMLRETSIDFDINNLSLVLVDDVLYTGRTIRAALDGLVDLGRPKRVQLAVLIDRGHRELPIQADYVGKYIQVEEGELVEVRLNEEDGEERVILTRKP
;
A
#
# COMPACT_ATOMS: atom_id res chain seq x y z
N MET A 1 21.74 69.93 -5.00
CA MET A 1 20.87 70.81 -5.77
C MET A 1 19.56 70.08 -6.00
N GLN A 2 18.67 70.39 -5.15
CA GLN A 2 17.24 70.44 -5.09
C GLN A 2 16.47 70.42 -6.42
N ARG A 3 15.43 69.62 -6.52
CA ARG A 3 14.07 70.11 -6.77
C ARG A 3 13.00 69.05 -6.44
N LEU A 4 12.22 69.40 -5.44
CA LEU A 4 10.89 68.88 -5.12
C LEU A 4 9.86 69.28 -6.19
N PHE A 5 8.92 68.37 -6.51
CA PHE A 5 7.63 68.77 -7.12
C PHE A 5 6.47 68.18 -6.32
N PRO A 6 5.33 68.89 -6.25
CA PRO A 6 4.40 68.77 -5.15
C PRO A 6 3.24 67.80 -5.40
N CYS A 7 2.67 67.41 -4.25
CA CYS A 7 1.45 66.70 -4.08
C CYS A 7 0.26 67.32 -4.84
N GLY A 8 -0.38 66.58 -5.71
CA GLY A 8 -1.64 66.87 -6.33
C GLY A 8 -2.74 66.01 -5.70
N LYS A 9 -3.57 66.58 -4.82
CA LYS A 9 -4.80 65.99 -4.31
C LYS A 9 -5.81 65.92 -5.46
N ILE A 10 -6.29 64.69 -5.79
CA ILE A 10 -7.48 64.53 -6.61
C ILE A 10 -8.55 63.93 -5.66
N ALA A 11 -9.65 64.65 -5.53
CA ALA A 11 -10.79 64.31 -4.71
C ALA A 11 -11.54 63.08 -5.29
N PRO A 12 -12.23 62.28 -4.43
CA PRO A 12 -12.97 61.09 -4.88
C PRO A 12 -14.35 61.50 -5.40
N LEU A 13 -14.60 61.18 -6.65
CA LEU A 13 -15.94 61.18 -7.23
C LEU A 13 -16.38 59.75 -7.48
N PHE A 14 -17.53 59.43 -6.93
CA PHE A 14 -18.32 58.21 -7.06
C PHE A 14 -17.87 57.00 -6.26
N GLY A 15 -18.64 56.77 -5.19
CA GLY A 15 -18.64 55.56 -4.37
C GLY A 15 -19.16 54.36 -5.14
N PHE A 16 -18.23 53.48 -5.46
CA PHE A 16 -18.49 52.07 -5.65
C PHE A 16 -17.52 51.32 -4.72
N GLN A 17 -18.02 50.95 -3.54
CA GLN A 17 -17.38 49.94 -2.72
C GLN A 17 -17.51 48.60 -3.47
N ILE A 18 -16.49 48.24 -4.19
CA ILE A 18 -16.32 46.85 -4.65
C ILE A 18 -15.91 46.08 -3.40
N GLU A 19 -16.89 45.47 -2.72
CA GLU A 19 -16.60 44.37 -1.80
C GLU A 19 -15.86 43.30 -2.62
N LEU A 20 -14.55 43.20 -2.45
CA LEU A 20 -13.76 42.05 -2.83
C LEU A 20 -14.24 40.88 -1.96
N ARG A 21 -15.37 40.30 -2.35
CA ARG A 21 -15.83 39.03 -1.87
C ARG A 21 -14.74 38.02 -2.18
N TRP A 22 -13.95 37.67 -1.19
CA TRP A 22 -13.00 36.59 -1.25
C TRP A 22 -13.75 35.35 -1.73
N ILE A 23 -13.63 35.02 -3.00
CA ILE A 23 -14.06 33.74 -3.54
C ILE A 23 -13.13 32.75 -2.88
N ARG A 24 -13.61 32.09 -1.81
CA ARG A 24 -12.95 30.89 -1.29
C ARG A 24 -12.78 29.95 -2.48
N PRO A 25 -11.58 29.47 -2.77
CA PRO A 25 -11.44 28.46 -3.80
C PRO A 25 -12.33 27.31 -3.38
N MET A 26 -13.33 26.99 -4.19
CA MET A 26 -14.14 25.79 -4.05
C MET A 26 -13.15 24.63 -3.93
N GLY A 27 -13.25 23.89 -2.80
CA GLY A 27 -12.36 22.77 -2.52
C GLY A 27 -12.24 21.92 -3.75
N ARG A 28 -11.01 21.75 -4.25
CA ARG A 28 -10.74 20.85 -5.38
C ARG A 28 -11.29 19.49 -4.98
N LYS A 29 -12.28 19.05 -5.70
CA LYS A 29 -12.85 17.70 -5.56
C LYS A 29 -11.70 16.73 -5.81
N LEU A 30 -11.36 15.91 -4.81
CA LEU A 30 -10.37 14.85 -4.98
C LEU A 30 -10.76 14.04 -6.21
N GLU A 31 -9.95 14.11 -7.26
CA GLU A 31 -10.15 13.25 -8.42
C GLU A 31 -9.86 11.81 -7.97
N ARG A 32 -10.90 10.99 -7.98
CA ARG A 32 -10.83 9.57 -7.64
C ARG A 32 -11.07 8.77 -8.90
N ARG A 33 -10.11 7.95 -9.27
CA ARG A 33 -10.23 7.03 -10.40
C ARG A 33 -10.18 5.59 -9.87
N ILE A 34 -11.19 4.80 -10.18
CA ILE A 34 -11.17 3.35 -9.88
C ILE A 34 -10.19 2.70 -10.85
N VAL A 35 -9.23 1.97 -10.30
CA VAL A 35 -8.16 1.26 -11.02
C VAL A 35 -8.46 -0.22 -11.13
N MET A 36 -9.08 -0.80 -10.09
CA MET A 36 -9.60 -2.17 -10.07
C MET A 36 -10.94 -2.21 -9.35
N SER A 37 -11.87 -2.92 -9.95
CA SER A 37 -13.12 -3.35 -9.33
C SER A 37 -12.93 -4.61 -8.48
N ALA A 38 -13.91 -4.99 -7.67
CA ALA A 38 -13.90 -6.23 -6.89
C ALA A 38 -13.65 -7.48 -7.78
N ALA A 39 -14.29 -7.55 -8.93
CA ALA A 39 -14.11 -8.67 -9.86
C ALA A 39 -12.66 -8.73 -10.41
N GLU A 40 -12.06 -7.57 -10.74
CA GLU A 40 -10.67 -7.53 -11.20
C GLU A 40 -9.68 -7.89 -10.09
N ILE A 41 -9.97 -7.53 -8.83
CA ILE A 41 -9.18 -7.98 -7.67
C ILE A 41 -9.24 -9.51 -7.56
N ASP A 42 -10.43 -10.11 -7.59
CA ASP A 42 -10.56 -11.56 -7.48
C ASP A 42 -9.86 -12.32 -8.62
N LEU A 43 -9.95 -11.83 -9.85
CA LEU A 43 -9.23 -12.37 -11.01
C LEU A 43 -7.71 -12.25 -10.84
N ALA A 44 -7.21 -11.12 -10.33
CA ALA A 44 -5.78 -10.93 -10.07
C ALA A 44 -5.27 -11.91 -9.00
N LEU A 45 -6.03 -12.09 -7.91
CA LEU A 45 -5.68 -13.05 -6.85
C LEU A 45 -5.73 -14.51 -7.35
N ALA A 46 -6.67 -14.84 -8.24
CA ALA A 46 -6.74 -16.16 -8.84
C ALA A 46 -5.51 -16.45 -9.75
N ARG A 47 -5.06 -15.45 -10.49
CA ARG A 47 -3.86 -15.55 -11.32
C ARG A 47 -2.60 -15.69 -10.45
N ILE A 48 -2.44 -14.86 -9.42
CA ILE A 48 -1.33 -14.97 -8.46
C ILE A 48 -1.30 -16.38 -7.83
N ALA A 49 -2.46 -16.91 -7.42
CA ALA A 49 -2.53 -18.26 -6.87
C ALA A 49 -2.06 -19.33 -7.86
N ALA A 50 -2.41 -19.20 -9.14
CA ALA A 50 -1.97 -20.12 -10.19
C ALA A 50 -0.45 -20.01 -10.43
N GLU A 51 0.10 -18.80 -10.49
CA GLU A 51 1.54 -18.54 -10.65
C GLU A 51 2.35 -19.14 -9.47
N ILE A 52 1.84 -18.98 -8.24
CA ILE A 52 2.46 -19.59 -7.04
C ILE A 52 2.47 -21.13 -7.13
N ILE A 53 1.36 -21.74 -7.56
CA ILE A 53 1.26 -23.20 -7.70
C ILE A 53 2.21 -23.71 -8.78
N GLU A 54 2.39 -22.96 -9.85
CA GLU A 54 3.30 -23.31 -10.94
C GLU A 54 4.78 -23.23 -10.52
N ASP A 55 5.15 -22.19 -9.76
CA ASP A 55 6.52 -21.95 -9.33
C ASP A 55 6.94 -22.81 -8.12
N LEU A 56 6.02 -23.04 -7.19
CA LEU A 56 6.24 -23.90 -6.03
C LEU A 56 5.78 -25.32 -6.36
N SER A 57 6.71 -26.29 -6.33
CA SER A 57 6.33 -27.69 -6.51
C SER A 57 5.19 -28.08 -5.55
N PRO A 58 4.20 -28.87 -6.01
CA PRO A 58 3.11 -29.36 -5.13
C PRO A 58 3.58 -30.14 -3.90
N ARG A 59 4.84 -30.56 -3.86
CA ARG A 59 5.50 -31.29 -2.76
C ARG A 59 6.32 -30.39 -1.84
N ASP A 60 6.55 -29.13 -2.21
CA ASP A 60 7.31 -28.21 -1.37
C ASP A 60 6.46 -27.78 -0.16
N ASP A 61 7.12 -27.71 0.99
CA ASP A 61 6.53 -27.10 2.17
C ASP A 61 6.71 -25.57 2.07
N PHE A 62 5.61 -24.87 2.06
CA PHE A 62 5.58 -23.42 2.02
C PHE A 62 4.45 -22.86 2.89
N ALA A 63 4.57 -21.58 3.24
CA ALA A 63 3.59 -20.87 4.02
C ALA A 63 3.33 -19.47 3.48
N PHE A 64 2.14 -18.96 3.70
CA PHE A 64 1.79 -17.56 3.44
C PHE A 64 2.03 -16.70 4.68
N ILE A 65 2.61 -15.53 4.49
CA ILE A 65 2.76 -14.52 5.54
C ILE A 65 2.13 -13.21 5.06
N GLY A 66 1.02 -12.85 5.67
CA GLY A 66 0.36 -11.57 5.35
C GLY A 66 0.93 -10.43 6.18
N ILE A 67 1.36 -9.34 5.52
CA ILE A 67 1.74 -8.11 6.22
C ILE A 67 0.46 -7.38 6.69
N ARG A 68 0.44 -6.99 7.94
CA ARG A 68 -0.69 -6.28 8.53
C ARG A 68 -0.83 -4.86 7.95
N ARG A 69 -2.02 -4.40 7.48
CA ARG A 69 -3.33 -5.03 7.70
C ARG A 69 -3.84 -5.79 6.47
N ARG A 70 -3.92 -5.14 5.30
CA ARG A 70 -4.60 -5.67 4.11
C ARG A 70 -3.88 -6.87 3.49
N GLY A 71 -2.55 -6.94 3.64
CA GLY A 71 -1.78 -8.10 3.23
C GLY A 71 -2.25 -9.41 3.86
N VAL A 72 -2.79 -9.37 5.09
CA VAL A 72 -3.35 -10.55 5.77
C VAL A 72 -4.57 -11.09 5.03
N HIS A 73 -5.53 -10.22 4.68
CA HIS A 73 -6.75 -10.64 3.98
C HIS A 73 -6.45 -11.15 2.57
N LEU A 74 -5.50 -10.48 1.88
CA LEU A 74 -5.04 -10.94 0.57
C LEU A 74 -4.35 -12.30 0.64
N ALA A 75 -3.48 -12.51 1.65
CA ALA A 75 -2.82 -13.79 1.89
C ALA A 75 -3.84 -14.92 2.10
N GLU A 76 -4.86 -14.70 2.94
CA GLU A 76 -5.91 -15.68 3.20
C GLU A 76 -6.72 -16.02 1.95
N ARG A 77 -7.04 -15.01 1.13
CA ARG A 77 -7.78 -15.24 -0.13
C ARG A 77 -6.94 -16.01 -1.16
N ILE A 78 -5.65 -15.70 -1.29
CA ILE A 78 -4.73 -16.43 -2.18
C ILE A 78 -4.57 -17.85 -1.66
N ARG A 79 -4.30 -18.02 -0.36
CA ARG A 79 -4.17 -19.32 0.30
C ARG A 79 -5.38 -20.21 0.04
N ALA A 80 -6.59 -19.71 0.23
CA ALA A 80 -7.81 -20.46 -0.02
C ALA A 80 -7.91 -20.99 -1.45
N LYS A 81 -7.51 -20.18 -2.45
CA LYS A 81 -7.48 -20.58 -3.86
C LYS A 81 -6.42 -21.67 -4.12
N VAL A 82 -5.24 -21.54 -3.49
CA VAL A 82 -4.15 -22.53 -3.57
C VAL A 82 -4.56 -23.85 -2.91
N GLU A 83 -5.13 -23.80 -1.70
CA GLU A 83 -5.63 -24.99 -0.98
C GLU A 83 -6.71 -25.76 -1.76
N ALA A 84 -7.64 -25.02 -2.36
CA ALA A 84 -8.69 -25.61 -3.20
C ALA A 84 -8.12 -26.40 -4.39
N THR A 85 -7.01 -25.91 -4.96
CA THR A 85 -6.35 -26.55 -6.11
C THR A 85 -5.46 -27.72 -5.68
N LEU A 86 -4.63 -27.52 -4.65
CA LEU A 86 -3.69 -28.55 -4.17
C LEU A 86 -4.35 -29.61 -3.28
N ARG A 87 -5.57 -29.36 -2.81
CA ARG A 87 -6.36 -30.23 -1.90
C ARG A 87 -5.60 -30.58 -0.63
N ARG A 88 -4.82 -29.66 -0.11
CA ARG A 88 -4.13 -29.77 1.17
C ARG A 88 -4.12 -28.44 1.92
N PRO A 89 -4.08 -28.45 3.26
CA PRO A 89 -3.95 -27.23 4.04
C PRO A 89 -2.54 -26.63 3.81
N ILE A 90 -2.48 -25.29 3.83
CA ILE A 90 -1.25 -24.52 3.72
C ILE A 90 -1.13 -23.62 4.97
N LEU A 91 0.06 -23.60 5.56
CA LEU A 91 0.35 -22.75 6.71
C LEU A 91 0.19 -21.26 6.36
N SER A 92 -0.33 -20.50 7.32
CA SER A 92 -0.47 -19.06 7.18
C SER A 92 -0.12 -18.35 8.49
N GLY A 93 0.51 -17.20 8.39
CA GLY A 93 0.86 -16.37 9.53
C GLY A 93 0.64 -14.89 9.25
N ILE A 94 0.65 -14.10 10.32
CA ILE A 94 0.47 -12.66 10.32
C ILE A 94 1.74 -12.00 10.82
N LEU A 95 2.26 -11.05 10.06
CA LEU A 95 3.44 -10.27 10.43
C LEU A 95 3.07 -8.81 10.68
N ASP A 96 3.33 -8.33 11.89
CA ASP A 96 3.26 -6.91 12.22
C ASP A 96 4.65 -6.28 12.11
N ILE A 97 4.79 -5.30 11.23
CA ILE A 97 6.06 -4.63 10.95
C ILE A 97 6.23 -3.31 11.70
N THR A 98 5.33 -2.99 12.63
CA THR A 98 5.29 -1.68 13.31
C THR A 98 6.63 -1.36 13.99
N LEU A 99 7.31 -2.34 14.57
CA LEU A 99 8.62 -2.15 15.24
C LEU A 99 9.80 -1.96 14.26
N TYR A 100 9.65 -2.40 13.02
CA TYR A 100 10.73 -2.43 12.01
C TYR A 100 10.66 -1.26 11.03
N ARG A 101 9.64 -0.40 11.15
CA ARG A 101 9.46 0.77 10.28
C ARG A 101 10.34 1.93 10.73
N ASP A 102 11.06 2.49 9.79
CA ASP A 102 11.96 3.63 9.99
C ASP A 102 11.25 5.00 10.03
N ASP A 103 9.97 5.06 9.61
CA ASP A 103 9.16 6.28 9.57
C ASP A 103 8.39 6.57 10.89
N LEU A 104 8.42 5.66 11.88
CA LEU A 104 7.67 5.81 13.14
C LEU A 104 8.42 6.52 14.26
N THR A 105 9.67 6.90 14.07
CA THR A 105 10.52 7.52 15.13
C THR A 105 10.05 8.92 15.57
N THR A 106 9.05 9.51 14.93
CA THR A 106 8.65 10.90 15.20
C THR A 106 7.20 11.10 15.68
N VAL A 107 6.33 10.09 15.71
CA VAL A 107 4.89 10.36 15.84
C VAL A 107 4.17 9.62 16.98
N ALA A 108 4.72 8.58 17.58
CA ALA A 108 3.98 7.85 18.61
C ALA A 108 4.80 7.54 19.86
N SER A 109 4.43 8.17 20.95
CA SER A 109 4.95 7.85 22.29
C SER A 109 4.57 6.44 22.79
N HIS A 110 3.64 5.76 22.13
CA HIS A 110 3.27 4.35 22.35
C HIS A 110 2.73 3.75 21.05
N PRO A 111 3.54 3.08 20.23
CA PRO A 111 3.01 2.30 19.12
C PRO A 111 2.10 1.20 19.68
N MET A 112 0.84 1.15 19.23
CA MET A 112 -0.04 0.00 19.51
C MET A 112 0.51 -1.19 18.75
N LEU A 113 1.29 -2.02 19.44
CA LEU A 113 1.77 -3.29 18.92
C LEU A 113 0.56 -4.21 18.72
N ARG A 114 0.32 -4.57 17.48
CA ARG A 114 -0.57 -5.67 17.13
C ARG A 114 0.30 -6.89 16.97
N GLU A 115 -0.13 -7.98 17.53
CA GLU A 115 0.69 -9.18 17.67
C GLU A 115 1.03 -9.79 16.30
N THR A 116 2.31 -10.10 16.07
CA THR A 116 2.75 -11.05 15.07
C THR A 116 2.28 -12.43 15.50
N SER A 117 1.61 -13.18 14.63
CA SER A 117 1.11 -14.53 14.89
C SER A 117 1.61 -15.45 13.78
N ILE A 118 2.72 -16.12 14.05
CA ILE A 118 3.32 -17.16 13.20
C ILE A 118 3.58 -18.35 14.13
N ASP A 119 2.61 -19.26 14.20
CA ASP A 119 2.55 -20.35 15.18
C ASP A 119 3.24 -21.62 14.66
N PHE A 120 4.18 -21.48 13.72
CA PHE A 120 4.94 -22.59 13.14
C PHE A 120 6.39 -22.18 12.91
N ASP A 121 7.27 -23.17 12.82
CA ASP A 121 8.70 -22.95 12.52
C ASP A 121 8.86 -22.56 11.04
N ILE A 122 9.44 -21.39 10.80
CA ILE A 122 9.72 -20.89 9.45
C ILE A 122 11.05 -21.37 8.88
N ASN A 123 11.88 -22.03 9.69
CA ASN A 123 13.18 -22.50 9.24
C ASN A 123 13.05 -23.51 8.09
N ASN A 124 13.83 -23.28 7.05
CA ASN A 124 13.85 -24.09 5.83
C ASN A 124 12.53 -24.12 5.03
N LEU A 125 11.49 -23.37 5.41
CA LEU A 125 10.27 -23.21 4.61
C LEU A 125 10.47 -22.19 3.48
N SER A 126 9.78 -22.39 2.38
CA SER A 126 9.55 -21.32 1.39
C SER A 126 8.40 -20.45 1.87
N LEU A 127 8.59 -19.14 1.94
CA LEU A 127 7.56 -18.20 2.37
C LEU A 127 7.05 -17.36 1.19
N VAL A 128 5.75 -17.18 1.12
CA VAL A 128 5.11 -16.19 0.25
C VAL A 128 4.65 -15.03 1.13
N LEU A 129 5.41 -13.94 1.10
CA LEU A 129 5.08 -12.69 1.79
C LEU A 129 4.06 -11.93 0.96
N VAL A 130 2.97 -11.49 1.58
CA VAL A 130 1.86 -10.84 0.86
C VAL A 130 1.60 -9.44 1.40
N ASP A 131 1.50 -8.47 0.48
CA ASP A 131 1.13 -7.08 0.78
C ASP A 131 0.13 -6.54 -0.25
N ASP A 132 -0.49 -5.40 0.04
CA ASP A 132 -1.45 -4.76 -0.86
C ASP A 132 -0.77 -3.90 -1.94
N VAL A 133 0.21 -3.06 -1.57
CA VAL A 133 0.86 -2.12 -2.50
C VAL A 133 2.38 -2.13 -2.32
N LEU A 134 3.09 -2.47 -3.37
CA LEU A 134 4.54 -2.28 -3.44
C LEU A 134 4.84 -0.89 -4.02
N TYR A 135 5.50 -0.07 -3.22
CA TYR A 135 5.92 1.29 -3.56
C TYR A 135 7.44 1.44 -3.45
N THR A 136 7.94 2.05 -2.39
CA THR A 136 9.38 2.32 -2.18
C THR A 136 10.18 1.06 -1.84
N GLY A 137 9.53 0.02 -1.32
CA GLY A 137 10.14 -1.19 -0.79
C GLY A 137 10.41 -1.16 0.72
N ARG A 138 10.22 -0.01 1.41
CA ARG A 138 10.51 0.12 2.85
C ARG A 138 9.66 -0.81 3.71
N THR A 139 8.38 -0.97 3.40
CA THR A 139 7.48 -1.94 4.05
C THR A 139 8.03 -3.35 3.96
N ILE A 140 8.44 -3.75 2.78
CA ILE A 140 8.96 -5.11 2.53
C ILE A 140 10.32 -5.31 3.22
N ARG A 141 11.21 -4.31 3.23
CA ARG A 141 12.46 -4.36 4.00
C ARG A 141 12.15 -4.61 5.48
N ALA A 142 11.24 -3.84 6.07
CA ALA A 142 10.85 -4.01 7.46
C ALA A 142 10.26 -5.42 7.73
N ALA A 143 9.49 -5.95 6.79
CA ALA A 143 8.96 -7.32 6.88
C ALA A 143 10.08 -8.39 6.82
N LEU A 144 11.05 -8.20 5.95
CA LEU A 144 12.21 -9.11 5.86
C LEU A 144 13.04 -9.09 7.15
N ASP A 145 13.28 -7.90 7.73
CA ASP A 145 13.97 -7.76 9.02
C ASP A 145 13.21 -8.53 10.12
N GLY A 146 11.88 -8.39 10.20
CA GLY A 146 11.05 -9.13 11.15
C GLY A 146 11.06 -10.65 10.94
N LEU A 147 11.08 -11.11 9.69
CA LEU A 147 11.17 -12.55 9.41
C LEU A 147 12.54 -13.13 9.81
N VAL A 148 13.64 -12.39 9.61
CA VAL A 148 14.99 -12.82 9.99
C VAL A 148 15.11 -12.98 11.51
N ASP A 149 14.43 -12.15 12.30
CA ASP A 149 14.39 -12.29 13.76
C ASP A 149 13.63 -13.55 14.22
N LEU A 150 12.68 -14.03 13.42
CA LEU A 150 11.86 -15.21 13.73
C LEU A 150 12.51 -16.53 13.29
N GLY A 151 13.44 -16.50 12.33
CA GLY A 151 14.10 -17.70 11.85
C GLY A 151 14.78 -17.52 10.49
N ARG A 152 15.17 -18.65 9.89
CA ARG A 152 15.87 -18.69 8.60
C ARG A 152 15.06 -19.44 7.54
N PRO A 153 14.14 -18.80 6.85
CA PRO A 153 13.42 -19.43 5.73
C PRO A 153 14.38 -19.82 4.62
N LYS A 154 14.03 -20.87 3.87
CA LYS A 154 14.78 -21.31 2.68
C LYS A 154 14.74 -20.27 1.56
N ARG A 155 13.56 -19.63 1.39
CA ARG A 155 13.28 -18.66 0.33
C ARG A 155 12.14 -17.76 0.81
N VAL A 156 12.17 -16.49 0.46
CA VAL A 156 11.05 -15.57 0.62
C VAL A 156 10.71 -15.00 -0.75
N GLN A 157 9.46 -15.16 -1.19
CA GLN A 157 8.90 -14.60 -2.40
C GLN A 157 7.84 -13.56 -2.03
N LEU A 158 7.70 -12.54 -2.83
CA LEU A 158 6.81 -11.43 -2.58
C LEU A 158 5.63 -11.44 -3.57
N ALA A 159 4.41 -11.47 -3.03
CA ALA A 159 3.17 -11.28 -3.77
C ALA A 159 2.53 -9.96 -3.39
N VAL A 160 2.14 -9.14 -4.37
CA VAL A 160 1.45 -7.87 -4.14
C VAL A 160 0.26 -7.72 -5.07
N LEU A 161 -0.81 -7.11 -4.56
CA LEU A 161 -1.96 -6.80 -5.41
C LEU A 161 -1.60 -5.72 -6.43
N ILE A 162 -0.91 -4.66 -5.98
CA ILE A 162 -0.52 -3.53 -6.82
C ILE A 162 0.99 -3.30 -6.74
N ASP A 163 1.61 -3.18 -7.90
CA ASP A 163 2.93 -2.59 -8.03
C ASP A 163 2.80 -1.22 -8.70
N ARG A 164 3.18 -0.15 -7.98
CA ARG A 164 3.09 1.23 -8.46
C ARG A 164 4.41 1.85 -8.92
N GLY A 165 5.49 1.07 -8.93
CA GLY A 165 6.82 1.59 -9.27
C GLY A 165 7.42 2.50 -8.18
N HIS A 166 8.33 3.38 -8.58
CA HIS A 166 9.01 4.38 -7.73
C HIS A 166 9.74 3.77 -6.52
N ARG A 167 10.57 2.74 -6.78
CA ARG A 167 11.39 2.10 -5.76
C ARG A 167 12.47 3.03 -5.21
N GLU A 168 12.68 2.96 -3.89
CA GLU A 168 13.86 3.52 -3.20
C GLU A 168 14.85 2.42 -2.80
N LEU A 169 14.39 1.19 -2.72
CA LEU A 169 15.18 0.00 -2.40
C LEU A 169 15.12 -1.01 -3.55
N PRO A 170 16.15 -1.84 -3.77
CA PRO A 170 16.21 -2.82 -4.86
C PRO A 170 15.34 -4.05 -4.54
N ILE A 171 14.05 -3.83 -4.32
CA ILE A 171 13.05 -4.85 -3.99
C ILE A 171 12.07 -4.96 -5.16
N GLN A 172 11.80 -6.19 -5.59
CA GLN A 172 10.86 -6.50 -6.64
C GLN A 172 9.91 -7.61 -6.18
N ALA A 173 8.65 -7.55 -6.60
CA ALA A 173 7.71 -8.63 -6.34
C ALA A 173 7.88 -9.76 -7.38
N ASP A 174 7.72 -11.00 -6.90
CA ASP A 174 7.69 -12.20 -7.74
C ASP A 174 6.32 -12.33 -8.42
N TYR A 175 5.26 -11.99 -7.69
CA TYR A 175 3.87 -12.10 -8.17
C TYR A 175 3.17 -10.76 -8.03
N VAL A 176 2.61 -10.24 -9.13
CA VAL A 176 1.98 -8.91 -9.15
C VAL A 176 0.56 -8.99 -9.71
N GLY A 177 -0.42 -8.53 -8.96
CA GLY A 177 -1.80 -8.45 -9.43
C GLY A 177 -1.98 -7.46 -10.57
N LYS A 178 -1.50 -6.23 -10.41
CA LYS A 178 -1.55 -5.21 -11.47
C LYS A 178 -0.40 -4.21 -11.32
N TYR A 179 0.25 -3.90 -12.44
CA TYR A 179 1.18 -2.78 -12.52
C TYR A 179 0.42 -1.49 -12.81
N ILE A 180 0.72 -0.41 -12.07
CA ILE A 180 0.09 0.89 -12.25
C ILE A 180 1.17 1.95 -12.39
N GLN A 181 1.07 2.76 -13.43
CA GLN A 181 1.86 3.99 -13.52
C GLN A 181 1.15 5.08 -12.73
N VAL A 182 1.86 5.69 -11.80
CA VAL A 182 1.36 6.71 -10.87
C VAL A 182 2.16 7.98 -11.07
N GLU A 183 1.47 9.10 -11.25
CA GLU A 183 2.11 10.41 -11.36
C GLU A 183 2.52 10.94 -9.97
N GLU A 184 3.38 11.95 -9.97
CA GLU A 184 3.76 12.64 -8.73
C GLU A 184 2.53 13.26 -8.04
N GLY A 185 2.41 13.03 -6.73
CA GLY A 185 1.26 13.48 -5.94
C GLY A 185 0.03 12.57 -5.98
N GLU A 186 0.05 11.49 -6.76
CA GLU A 186 -1.02 10.48 -6.74
C GLU A 186 -0.76 9.41 -5.68
N LEU A 187 -1.84 8.93 -5.07
CA LEU A 187 -1.84 7.86 -4.07
C LEU A 187 -2.69 6.70 -4.55
N VAL A 188 -2.19 5.49 -4.35
CA VAL A 188 -2.94 4.25 -4.55
C VAL A 188 -3.54 3.83 -3.22
N GLU A 189 -4.86 3.63 -3.18
CA GLU A 189 -5.59 3.11 -2.03
C GLU A 189 -6.23 1.78 -2.41
N VAL A 190 -5.83 0.72 -1.74
CA VAL A 190 -6.51 -0.57 -1.81
C VAL A 190 -7.58 -0.58 -0.72
N ARG A 191 -8.81 -0.92 -1.07
CA ARG A 191 -9.92 -1.09 -0.14
C ARG A 191 -10.46 -2.50 -0.24
N LEU A 192 -10.60 -3.15 0.89
CA LEU A 192 -11.07 -4.52 1.02
C LEU A 192 -12.30 -4.57 1.93
N ASN A 193 -13.24 -5.45 1.62
CA ASN A 193 -14.49 -5.56 2.38
C ASN A 193 -14.26 -5.78 3.88
N GLU A 194 -13.23 -6.54 4.25
CA GLU A 194 -12.92 -6.90 5.63
C GLU A 194 -12.46 -5.70 6.48
N GLU A 195 -11.80 -4.72 5.85
CA GLU A 195 -11.25 -3.55 6.55
C GLU A 195 -12.05 -2.27 6.28
N ASP A 196 -12.57 -2.12 5.06
CA ASP A 196 -13.08 -0.85 4.57
C ASP A 196 -14.58 -0.90 4.25
N GLY A 197 -15.22 -2.08 4.28
CA GLY A 197 -16.62 -2.27 3.91
C GLY A 197 -16.90 -2.05 2.42
N GLU A 198 -15.87 -1.93 1.60
CA GLU A 198 -15.94 -1.80 0.14
C GLU A 198 -14.73 -2.47 -0.51
N GLU A 199 -14.87 -2.88 -1.78
CA GLU A 199 -13.81 -3.60 -2.47
C GLU A 199 -13.47 -2.95 -3.80
N ARG A 200 -12.31 -2.29 -3.86
CA ARG A 200 -11.77 -1.63 -5.06
C ARG A 200 -10.36 -1.12 -4.84
N VAL A 201 -9.65 -0.86 -5.92
CA VAL A 201 -8.41 -0.06 -5.91
C VAL A 201 -8.70 1.30 -6.50
N ILE A 202 -8.28 2.35 -5.83
CA ILE A 202 -8.53 3.73 -6.21
C ILE A 202 -7.20 4.46 -6.36
N LEU A 203 -7.10 5.27 -7.40
CA LEU A 203 -6.06 6.29 -7.52
C LEU A 203 -6.66 7.64 -7.09
N THR A 204 -6.01 8.28 -6.13
CA THR A 204 -6.42 9.59 -5.62
C THR A 204 -5.28 10.59 -5.81
N ARG A 205 -5.61 11.84 -6.17
CA ARG A 205 -4.64 12.91 -6.24
C ARG A 205 -4.76 13.80 -5.00
N LYS A 206 -3.65 14.03 -4.29
CA LYS A 206 -3.63 15.02 -3.21
C LYS A 206 -3.92 16.40 -3.80
N PRO A 207 -4.75 17.21 -3.12
CA PRO A 207 -5.06 18.57 -3.54
C PRO A 207 -3.83 19.48 -3.51
#